data_32864da0f94103b91c8b59e3060fdbbc
#
_entry.id   32864da0f94103b91c8b59e3060fdbbc
#
_cell.length_a   1.000
_cell.length_b   1.000
_cell.length_c   1.000
_cell.angle_alpha   90.00
_cell.angle_beta   90.00
_cell.angle_gamma   90.00
#
_symmetry.space_group_name_H-M   'P 1'
#
loop_
_entity.id
_entity.type
_entity.pdbx_description
1 polymer ?
#
loop_
_entity_poly.entity_id
_entity_poly.type
_entity_poly.pdbx_seq_one_letter_code
_entity_poly.pdbx_strand_id
1 'polypeptide(L)'
;EIVNVAYGDMINFDFTCQGCRKLCNWSVPTDAILSNCTPIQDDVYDRYSEGLDLVAKLHGKDVLWLPPTFQRDKPFLEMLEKQGQVEETVVELLAKYLTRVPLDDGRKQDARAIWMWCLSLSMDDVDSLLDQIDRDNWGLNSLISVDCDKCGMEQAQMLPFGQIFASRRTTASKLIAKAKRIHD
;
A
#
# COMPACT_ATOMS: atom_id res chain seq x y z
N GLU A 1 6.27 9.57 -16.95
CA GLU A 1 7.59 10.20 -17.27
C GLU A 1 8.56 10.16 -16.07
N ILE A 2 8.18 10.64 -14.86
CA ILE A 2 9.09 10.68 -13.69
C ILE A 2 9.54 9.27 -13.28
N VAL A 3 8.68 8.25 -13.38
CA VAL A 3 9.01 6.88 -12.99
C VAL A 3 10.01 6.26 -13.94
N ASN A 4 9.84 6.44 -15.25
CA ASN A 4 10.80 5.92 -16.26
C ASN A 4 12.16 6.57 -16.14
N VAL A 5 12.23 7.91 -15.96
CA VAL A 5 13.47 8.63 -15.68
C VAL A 5 14.13 8.13 -14.41
N ALA A 6 13.30 7.78 -13.46
CA ALA A 6 13.76 7.35 -12.17
C ALA A 6 14.19 5.87 -12.12
N TYR A 7 13.52 4.93 -12.78
CA TYR A 7 13.73 3.47 -12.66
C TYR A 7 14.23 2.79 -13.94
N GLY A 8 14.35 3.54 -15.05
CA GLY A 8 14.63 2.98 -16.35
C GLY A 8 13.43 2.24 -16.92
N ASP A 9 13.65 1.51 -18.01
CA ASP A 9 12.58 0.87 -18.77
C ASP A 9 12.10 -0.45 -18.13
N MET A 10 12.90 -1.02 -17.23
CA MET A 10 12.63 -2.34 -16.61
C MET A 10 12.84 -2.30 -15.10
N ILE A 11 11.92 -2.92 -14.37
CA ILE A 11 12.04 -3.18 -12.94
C ILE A 11 12.31 -4.67 -12.73
N ASN A 12 13.39 -4.97 -12.00
CA ASN A 12 13.80 -6.34 -11.69
C ASN A 12 13.64 -6.62 -10.21
N PHE A 13 13.12 -7.78 -9.87
CA PHE A 13 13.05 -8.26 -8.49
C PHE A 13 13.05 -9.78 -8.42
N ASP A 14 13.44 -10.27 -7.24
CA ASP A 14 13.47 -11.70 -6.94
C ASP A 14 12.23 -12.08 -6.12
N PHE A 15 11.68 -13.26 -6.41
CA PHE A 15 10.61 -13.87 -5.62
C PHE A 15 10.80 -15.37 -5.46
N THR A 16 10.21 -15.96 -4.44
CA THR A 16 10.21 -17.39 -4.24
C THR A 16 8.91 -17.99 -4.76
N CYS A 17 9.00 -18.89 -5.75
CA CYS A 17 7.85 -19.58 -6.31
C CYS A 17 7.17 -20.45 -5.25
N GLN A 18 5.86 -20.30 -5.08
CA GLN A 18 5.07 -21.09 -4.13
C GLN A 18 4.96 -22.57 -4.54
N GLY A 19 5.00 -22.87 -5.84
CA GLY A 19 4.92 -24.22 -6.35
C GLY A 19 6.22 -25.00 -6.21
N CYS A 20 7.31 -24.54 -6.83
CA CYS A 20 8.58 -25.26 -6.82
C CYS A 20 9.56 -24.81 -5.73
N ARG A 21 9.23 -23.77 -4.95
CA ARG A 21 10.01 -23.18 -3.86
C ARG A 21 11.42 -22.70 -4.26
N LYS A 22 11.64 -22.47 -5.55
CA LYS A 22 12.89 -21.94 -6.07
C LYS A 22 12.85 -20.43 -6.13
N LEU A 23 14.02 -19.81 -5.96
CA LEU A 23 14.20 -18.39 -6.21
C LEU A 23 14.12 -18.14 -7.71
N CYS A 24 13.27 -17.21 -8.13
CA CYS A 24 13.07 -16.76 -9.49
C CYS A 24 13.40 -15.28 -9.58
N ASN A 25 13.99 -14.87 -10.69
CA ASN A 25 14.16 -13.46 -11.02
C ASN A 25 13.10 -13.08 -12.05
N TRP A 26 12.42 -11.98 -11.81
CA TRP A 26 11.39 -11.48 -12.70
C TRP A 26 11.70 -10.05 -13.12
N SER A 27 11.39 -9.76 -14.39
CA SER A 27 11.65 -8.48 -15.00
C SER A 27 10.38 -7.97 -15.65
N VAL A 28 9.94 -6.77 -15.31
CA VAL A 28 8.73 -6.17 -15.83
C VAL A 28 9.03 -4.80 -16.41
N PRO A 29 8.46 -4.46 -17.59
CA PRO A 29 8.53 -3.11 -18.09
C PRO A 29 7.88 -2.12 -17.11
N THR A 30 8.54 -0.99 -16.88
CA THR A 30 8.02 0.05 -15.97
C THR A 30 6.65 0.53 -16.41
N ASP A 31 6.40 0.64 -17.72
CA ASP A 31 5.11 1.04 -18.29
C ASP A 31 4.00 0.02 -18.00
N ALA A 32 4.33 -1.27 -17.92
CA ALA A 32 3.34 -2.30 -17.56
C ALA A 32 2.89 -2.16 -16.09
N ILE A 33 3.79 -1.76 -15.20
CA ILE A 33 3.42 -1.45 -13.81
C ILE A 33 2.55 -0.20 -13.75
N LEU A 34 2.89 0.84 -14.49
CA LEU A 34 2.10 2.08 -14.53
C LEU A 34 0.71 1.87 -15.14
N SER A 35 0.59 0.98 -16.13
CA SER A 35 -0.71 0.64 -16.71
C SER A 35 -1.62 -0.15 -15.76
N ASN A 36 -1.06 -0.72 -14.70
CA ASN A 36 -1.81 -1.40 -13.64
C ASN A 36 -2.23 -0.44 -12.50
N CYS A 37 -2.25 0.87 -12.76
CA CYS A 37 -2.78 1.84 -11.83
C CYS A 37 -4.29 1.97 -11.96
N THR A 38 -4.98 1.99 -10.83
CA THR A 38 -6.39 2.37 -10.77
C THR A 38 -6.49 3.89 -10.86
N PRO A 39 -7.18 4.44 -11.88
CA PRO A 39 -7.38 5.88 -11.97
C PRO A 39 -8.33 6.36 -10.86
N ILE A 40 -8.12 7.58 -10.38
CA ILE A 40 -9.07 8.20 -9.48
C ILE A 40 -10.37 8.54 -10.25
N GLN A 41 -11.52 8.27 -9.65
CA GLN A 41 -12.83 8.66 -10.20
C GLN A 41 -13.06 10.17 -9.99
N ASP A 42 -13.81 10.80 -10.88
CA ASP A 42 -13.97 12.27 -10.87
C ASP A 42 -14.61 12.79 -9.58
N ASP A 43 -15.65 12.13 -9.07
CA ASP A 43 -16.32 12.49 -7.84
C ASP A 43 -15.45 12.27 -6.58
N VAL A 44 -14.61 11.24 -6.60
CA VAL A 44 -13.61 10.97 -5.56
C VAL A 44 -12.51 12.03 -5.62
N TYR A 45 -12.06 12.39 -6.82
CA TYR A 45 -11.07 13.44 -7.03
C TYR A 45 -11.56 14.80 -6.53
N ASP A 46 -12.79 15.18 -6.85
CA ASP A 46 -13.37 16.44 -6.44
C ASP A 46 -13.40 16.55 -4.91
N ARG A 47 -13.93 15.55 -4.22
CA ARG A 47 -13.93 15.51 -2.75
C ARG A 47 -12.53 15.57 -2.15
N TYR A 48 -11.61 14.77 -2.68
CA TYR A 48 -10.24 14.72 -2.19
C TYR A 48 -9.49 16.04 -2.41
N SER A 49 -9.68 16.69 -3.57
CA SER A 49 -9.07 17.99 -3.90
C SER A 49 -9.57 19.13 -3.04
N GLU A 50 -10.82 19.05 -2.58
CA GLU A 50 -11.41 19.99 -1.63
C GLU A 50 -10.97 19.73 -0.18
N GLY A 51 -10.17 18.71 0.07
CA GLY A 51 -9.70 18.32 1.40
C GLY A 51 -10.78 17.64 2.25
N LEU A 52 -11.81 17.09 1.63
CA LEU A 52 -12.89 16.37 2.30
C LEU A 52 -12.56 14.88 2.40
N ASP A 53 -12.94 14.29 3.53
CA ASP A 53 -12.84 12.84 3.70
C ASP A 53 -13.82 12.12 2.76
N LEU A 54 -13.41 10.94 2.30
CA LEU A 54 -14.25 10.03 1.53
C LEU A 54 -15.21 9.28 2.45
N VAL A 55 -16.30 8.77 1.91
CA VAL A 55 -17.39 8.20 2.71
C VAL A 55 -17.64 6.75 2.31
N ALA A 56 -17.47 5.84 3.26
CA ALA A 56 -18.02 4.49 3.21
C ALA A 56 -19.26 4.40 4.15
N LYS A 57 -20.09 3.40 3.96
CA LYS A 57 -21.31 3.22 4.79
C LYS A 57 -21.30 1.86 5.48
N LEU A 58 -21.59 1.88 6.79
CA LEU A 58 -21.79 0.67 7.55
C LEU A 58 -23.10 0.78 8.37
N HIS A 59 -24.03 -0.15 8.15
CA HIS A 59 -25.34 -0.16 8.82
C HIS A 59 -26.08 1.19 8.74
N GLY A 60 -25.97 1.88 7.58
CA GLY A 60 -26.59 3.19 7.35
C GLY A 60 -25.89 4.38 8.01
N LYS A 61 -24.79 4.16 8.72
CA LYS A 61 -23.95 5.21 9.31
C LYS A 61 -22.75 5.49 8.39
N ASP A 62 -22.33 6.75 8.35
CA ASP A 62 -21.16 7.18 7.58
C ASP A 62 -19.86 6.84 8.34
N VAL A 63 -18.94 6.24 7.62
CA VAL A 63 -17.56 5.96 8.04
C VAL A 63 -16.65 6.76 7.11
N LEU A 64 -15.86 7.68 7.66
CA LEU A 64 -14.99 8.54 6.87
C LEU A 64 -13.61 7.93 6.73
N TRP A 65 -13.05 8.04 5.54
CA TRP A 65 -11.75 7.47 5.24
C TRP A 65 -10.93 8.33 4.26
N LEU A 66 -9.62 8.12 4.27
CA LEU A 66 -8.66 8.66 3.29
C LEU A 66 -7.58 7.61 3.02
N PRO A 67 -6.91 7.64 1.86
CA PRO A 67 -5.74 6.82 1.63
C PRO A 67 -4.70 7.00 2.73
N PRO A 68 -4.06 5.91 3.22
CA PRO A 68 -3.07 5.98 4.26
C PRO A 68 -1.86 6.81 3.82
N THR A 69 -1.29 7.57 4.76
CA THR A 69 -0.05 8.31 4.56
C THR A 69 0.91 8.00 5.69
N PHE A 70 2.20 8.13 5.47
CA PHE A 70 3.21 7.86 6.50
C PHE A 70 2.93 8.60 7.82
N GLN A 71 2.48 9.85 7.75
CA GLN A 71 2.17 10.64 8.96
C GLN A 71 0.96 10.10 9.72
N ARG A 72 -0.05 9.61 9.00
CA ARG A 72 -1.26 9.01 9.61
C ARG A 72 -1.00 7.60 10.11
N ASP A 73 -0.16 6.83 9.42
CA ASP A 73 0.16 5.46 9.78
C ASP A 73 1.07 5.37 11.01
N LYS A 74 1.90 6.38 11.23
CA LYS A 74 2.87 6.39 12.33
C LYS A 74 2.28 6.03 13.69
N PRO A 75 1.13 6.59 14.15
CA PRO A 75 0.53 6.22 15.43
C PRO A 75 0.11 4.74 15.51
N PHE A 76 -0.36 4.16 14.40
CA PHE A 76 -0.72 2.74 14.32
C PHE A 76 0.54 1.86 14.38
N LEU A 77 1.58 2.20 13.64
CA LEU A 77 2.85 1.47 13.66
C LEU A 77 3.50 1.48 15.05
N GLU A 78 3.52 2.64 15.73
CA GLU A 78 4.01 2.74 17.09
C GLU A 78 3.19 1.91 18.10
N MET A 79 1.89 1.77 17.86
CA MET A 79 1.00 0.96 18.68
C MET A 79 1.27 -0.54 18.48
N LEU A 80 1.42 -0.99 17.23
CA LEU A 80 1.75 -2.38 16.89
C LEU A 80 3.12 -2.78 17.43
N GLU A 81 4.12 -1.93 17.30
CA GLU A 81 5.47 -2.16 17.83
C GLU A 81 5.45 -2.36 19.35
N LYS A 82 4.69 -1.54 20.08
CA LYS A 82 4.53 -1.67 21.53
C LYS A 82 3.83 -2.97 21.95
N GLN A 83 3.05 -3.56 21.08
CA GLN A 83 2.38 -4.84 21.33
C GLN A 83 3.22 -6.05 20.92
N GLY A 84 4.39 -5.83 20.32
CA GLY A 84 5.25 -6.88 19.81
C GLY A 84 4.69 -7.62 18.60
N GLN A 85 3.70 -7.02 17.90
CA GLN A 85 3.15 -7.57 16.67
C GLN A 85 4.07 -7.25 15.49
N VAL A 86 4.42 -8.29 14.74
CA VAL A 86 5.30 -8.18 13.55
C VAL A 86 4.49 -8.16 12.26
N GLU A 87 3.28 -8.72 12.28
CA GLU A 87 2.40 -8.83 11.12
C GLU A 87 1.15 -7.99 11.32
N GLU A 88 0.78 -7.28 10.28
CA GLU A 88 -0.43 -6.47 10.23
C GLU A 88 -1.64 -7.36 9.91
N THR A 89 -2.70 -7.21 10.69
CA THR A 89 -3.97 -7.88 10.42
C THR A 89 -4.87 -7.04 9.50
N VAL A 90 -5.88 -7.68 8.92
CA VAL A 90 -6.92 -7.02 8.09
C VAL A 90 -7.61 -5.86 8.85
N VAL A 91 -7.81 -6.02 10.16
CA VAL A 91 -8.42 -4.98 11.03
C VAL A 91 -7.52 -3.76 11.15
N GLU A 92 -6.22 -3.96 11.27
CA GLU A 92 -5.23 -2.88 11.35
C GLU A 92 -5.09 -2.18 10.00
N LEU A 93 -5.13 -2.94 8.91
CA LEU A 93 -5.17 -2.38 7.56
C LEU A 93 -6.38 -1.45 7.40
N LEU A 94 -7.59 -1.91 7.77
CA LEU A 94 -8.79 -1.07 7.74
C LEU A 94 -8.62 0.19 8.60
N ALA A 95 -8.12 0.06 9.83
CA ALA A 95 -7.96 1.18 10.74
C ALA A 95 -7.07 2.31 10.20
N LYS A 96 -6.07 1.99 9.36
CA LYS A 96 -5.21 2.99 8.70
C LYS A 96 -5.93 3.86 7.68
N TYR A 97 -6.93 3.31 7.00
CA TYR A 97 -7.75 4.08 6.07
C TYR A 97 -8.69 5.05 6.79
N LEU A 98 -9.20 4.68 7.96
CA LEU A 98 -10.28 5.41 8.61
C LEU A 98 -9.80 6.72 9.25
N THR A 99 -10.57 7.79 9.05
CA THR A 99 -10.37 9.10 9.67
C THR A 99 -11.41 9.36 10.74
N ARG A 100 -12.63 8.83 10.54
CA ARG A 100 -13.73 8.98 11.48
C ARG A 100 -14.68 7.78 11.43
N VAL A 101 -15.11 7.33 12.61
CA VAL A 101 -16.03 6.20 12.80
C VAL A 101 -17.25 6.63 13.62
N PRO A 102 -18.41 5.97 13.49
CA PRO A 102 -19.64 6.34 14.19
C PRO A 102 -19.60 5.92 15.67
N LEU A 103 -18.84 6.65 16.49
CA LEU A 103 -18.85 6.48 17.95
C LEU A 103 -19.99 7.29 18.55
N ASP A 104 -20.82 6.65 19.35
CA ASP A 104 -22.06 7.25 19.92
C ASP A 104 -21.78 8.18 21.12
N ASP A 105 -20.54 8.36 21.56
CA ASP A 105 -20.21 8.96 22.85
C ASP A 105 -19.46 10.31 22.78
N GLY A 106 -19.34 10.89 21.60
CA GLY A 106 -18.67 12.18 21.41
C GLY A 106 -17.17 12.22 21.76
N ARG A 107 -16.55 11.05 21.98
CA ARG A 107 -15.10 10.95 22.27
C ARG A 107 -14.27 11.48 21.11
N LYS A 108 -13.09 11.99 21.45
CA LYS A 108 -12.08 12.31 20.47
C LYS A 108 -11.69 11.05 19.70
N GLN A 109 -11.79 11.13 18.38
CA GLN A 109 -11.46 10.02 17.50
C GLN A 109 -9.96 10.06 17.17
N ASP A 110 -9.16 9.45 18.04
CA ASP A 110 -7.75 9.19 17.79
C ASP A 110 -7.54 7.77 17.18
N ALA A 111 -6.32 7.48 16.78
CA ALA A 111 -5.95 6.21 16.18
C ALA A 111 -6.35 5.00 17.03
N ARG A 112 -6.25 5.13 18.37
CA ARG A 112 -6.62 4.07 19.29
C ARG A 112 -8.13 3.84 19.33
N ALA A 113 -8.91 4.91 19.35
CA ALA A 113 -10.37 4.83 19.33
C ALA A 113 -10.88 4.19 18.04
N ILE A 114 -10.30 4.56 16.89
CA ILE A 114 -10.61 3.98 15.58
C ILE A 114 -10.25 2.48 15.58
N TRP A 115 -9.05 2.13 16.02
CA TRP A 115 -8.61 0.73 16.08
C TRP A 115 -9.51 -0.14 16.99
N MET A 116 -9.85 0.36 18.19
CA MET A 116 -10.76 -0.34 19.10
C MET A 116 -12.15 -0.53 18.50
N TRP A 117 -12.64 0.46 17.71
CA TRP A 117 -13.89 0.32 17.00
C TRP A 117 -13.78 -0.77 15.91
N CYS A 118 -12.69 -0.78 15.11
CA CYS A 118 -12.45 -1.83 14.12
C CYS A 118 -12.42 -3.23 14.74
N LEU A 119 -11.79 -3.39 15.91
CA LEU A 119 -11.78 -4.67 16.65
C LEU A 119 -13.17 -5.12 17.12
N SER A 120 -14.15 -4.22 17.22
CA SER A 120 -15.53 -4.55 17.60
C SER A 120 -16.41 -4.97 16.43
N LEU A 121 -15.93 -4.83 15.19
CA LEU A 121 -16.65 -5.21 13.98
C LEU A 121 -16.65 -6.72 13.78
N SER A 122 -17.69 -7.23 13.11
CA SER A 122 -17.65 -8.56 12.52
C SER A 122 -16.71 -8.58 11.32
N MET A 123 -16.20 -9.75 10.91
CA MET A 123 -15.38 -9.87 9.70
C MET A 123 -16.15 -9.47 8.45
N ASP A 124 -17.45 -9.77 8.38
CA ASP A 124 -18.31 -9.36 7.27
C ASP A 124 -18.40 -7.83 7.15
N ASP A 125 -18.42 -7.11 8.29
CA ASP A 125 -18.41 -5.65 8.32
C ASP A 125 -17.07 -5.09 7.87
N VAL A 126 -15.96 -5.70 8.31
CA VAL A 126 -14.61 -5.33 7.90
C VAL A 126 -14.44 -5.50 6.39
N ASP A 127 -14.83 -6.66 5.86
CA ASP A 127 -14.75 -6.97 4.43
C ASP A 127 -15.64 -6.01 3.62
N SER A 128 -16.85 -5.73 4.09
CA SER A 128 -17.76 -4.76 3.45
C SER A 128 -17.18 -3.35 3.37
N LEU A 129 -16.49 -2.89 4.41
CA LEU A 129 -15.83 -1.59 4.41
C LEU A 129 -14.61 -1.56 3.48
N LEU A 130 -13.78 -2.60 3.52
CA LEU A 130 -12.63 -2.71 2.62
C LEU A 130 -13.05 -2.76 1.16
N ASP A 131 -14.10 -3.51 0.82
CA ASP A 131 -14.65 -3.55 -0.54
C ASP A 131 -15.15 -2.18 -1.02
N GLN A 132 -15.71 -1.36 -0.13
CA GLN A 132 -16.12 0.01 -0.47
C GLN A 132 -14.93 0.92 -0.66
N ILE A 133 -13.93 0.84 0.23
CA ILE A 133 -12.69 1.59 0.15
C ILE A 133 -11.95 1.23 -1.14
N ASP A 134 -11.82 -0.04 -1.48
CA ASP A 134 -11.08 -0.51 -2.67
C ASP A 134 -11.75 -0.06 -3.97
N ARG A 135 -13.09 0.05 -4.01
CA ARG A 135 -13.79 0.58 -5.19
C ARG A 135 -13.48 2.04 -5.48
N ASP A 136 -13.34 2.84 -4.41
CA ASP A 136 -13.12 4.28 -4.51
C ASP A 136 -11.64 4.64 -4.37
N ASN A 137 -10.78 3.66 -4.07
CA ASN A 137 -9.35 3.85 -3.94
C ASN A 137 -8.68 3.96 -5.32
N TRP A 138 -7.56 4.64 -5.35
CA TRP A 138 -6.77 4.85 -6.57
C TRP A 138 -5.29 4.65 -6.31
N GLY A 139 -4.53 4.55 -7.38
CA GLY A 139 -3.08 4.46 -7.31
C GLY A 139 -2.55 3.17 -7.89
N LEU A 140 -1.32 2.86 -7.55
CA LEU A 140 -0.62 1.71 -8.07
C LEU A 140 -1.13 0.42 -7.41
N ASN A 141 -1.66 -0.50 -8.23
CA ASN A 141 -1.93 -1.84 -7.76
C ASN A 141 -0.59 -2.56 -7.49
N SER A 142 -0.35 -2.85 -6.23
CA SER A 142 0.89 -3.54 -5.81
C SER A 142 0.88 -5.03 -6.08
N LEU A 143 -0.27 -5.62 -6.40
CA LEU A 143 -0.41 -7.03 -6.70
C LEU A 143 -0.30 -7.26 -8.20
N ILE A 144 0.65 -8.07 -8.62
CA ILE A 144 0.89 -8.43 -10.02
C ILE A 144 0.87 -9.93 -10.19
N SER A 145 0.46 -10.41 -11.38
CA SER A 145 0.63 -11.81 -11.75
C SER A 145 2.01 -12.04 -12.32
N VAL A 146 2.70 -13.07 -11.83
CA VAL A 146 4.02 -13.48 -12.30
C VAL A 146 4.05 -14.97 -12.58
N ASP A 147 4.73 -15.34 -13.66
CA ASP A 147 4.95 -16.74 -14.02
C ASP A 147 6.32 -17.21 -13.55
N CYS A 148 6.36 -18.38 -12.96
CA CYS A 148 7.62 -19.00 -12.58
C CYS A 148 8.37 -19.54 -13.83
N ASP A 149 9.57 -19.03 -14.08
CA ASP A 149 10.46 -19.46 -15.18
C ASP A 149 10.90 -20.93 -15.08
N LYS A 150 10.71 -21.57 -13.91
CA LYS A 150 11.18 -22.92 -13.64
C LYS A 150 10.09 -23.99 -13.68
N CYS A 151 8.85 -23.65 -13.35
CA CYS A 151 7.75 -24.63 -13.33
C CYS A 151 6.48 -24.13 -14.02
N GLY A 152 6.46 -22.92 -14.57
CA GLY A 152 5.32 -22.31 -15.27
C GLY A 152 4.14 -21.98 -14.37
N MET A 153 4.28 -22.05 -13.06
CA MET A 153 3.19 -21.71 -12.14
C MET A 153 2.95 -20.20 -12.14
N GLU A 154 1.74 -19.80 -12.47
CA GLU A 154 1.27 -18.43 -12.29
C GLU A 154 0.91 -18.19 -10.82
N GLN A 155 1.35 -17.09 -10.26
CA GLN A 155 1.04 -16.69 -8.89
C GLN A 155 0.93 -15.18 -8.75
N ALA A 156 0.07 -14.73 -7.83
CA ALA A 156 0.03 -13.34 -7.43
C ALA A 156 1.24 -13.01 -6.56
N GLN A 157 1.92 -11.92 -6.89
CA GLN A 157 3.09 -11.44 -6.17
C GLN A 157 2.93 -9.96 -5.85
N MET A 158 3.20 -9.60 -4.61
CA MET A 158 3.26 -8.19 -4.23
C MET A 158 4.56 -7.56 -4.75
N LEU A 159 4.45 -6.40 -5.40
CA LEU A 159 5.61 -5.63 -5.83
C LEU A 159 6.49 -5.28 -4.62
N PRO A 160 7.74 -5.69 -4.60
CA PRO A 160 8.62 -5.46 -3.45
C PRO A 160 9.20 -4.05 -3.48
N PHE A 161 8.37 -3.04 -3.25
CA PHE A 161 8.79 -1.64 -3.27
C PHE A 161 10.02 -1.37 -2.42
N GLY A 162 10.16 -2.03 -1.28
CA GLY A 162 11.35 -1.94 -0.44
C GLY A 162 12.63 -2.33 -1.17
N GLN A 163 12.61 -3.39 -1.98
CA GLN A 163 13.77 -3.84 -2.78
C GLN A 163 14.00 -2.91 -3.97
N ILE A 164 12.93 -2.50 -4.65
CA ILE A 164 12.97 -1.55 -5.76
C ILE A 164 13.63 -0.23 -5.32
N PHE A 165 13.23 0.31 -4.17
CA PHE A 165 13.81 1.55 -3.63
C PHE A 165 15.20 1.35 -3.02
N ALA A 166 15.50 0.20 -2.42
CA ALA A 166 16.80 -0.10 -1.82
C ALA A 166 17.91 -0.26 -2.87
N SER A 167 17.62 -0.89 -4.02
CA SER A 167 18.59 -1.08 -5.11
C SER A 167 19.14 0.24 -5.63
N ARG A 168 18.35 1.32 -5.58
CA ARG A 168 18.76 2.66 -5.99
C ARG A 168 19.72 3.36 -5.05
N ARG A 169 19.55 3.19 -3.74
CA ARG A 169 20.50 3.79 -2.78
C ARG A 169 21.92 3.30 -3.05
N THR A 170 22.05 2.03 -3.41
CA THR A 170 23.35 1.43 -3.76
C THR A 170 23.92 2.00 -5.05
N THR A 171 23.08 2.24 -6.06
CA THR A 171 23.52 2.79 -7.36
C THR A 171 23.87 4.27 -7.25
N ALA A 172 23.05 5.06 -6.56
CA ALA A 172 23.33 6.49 -6.31
C ALA A 172 24.63 6.67 -5.48
N SER A 173 24.83 5.87 -4.45
CA SER A 173 26.06 5.89 -3.64
C SER A 173 27.30 5.51 -4.45
N LYS A 174 27.19 4.55 -5.38
CA LYS A 174 28.28 4.17 -6.30
C LYS A 174 28.59 5.26 -7.33
N LEU A 175 27.58 5.94 -7.84
CA LEU A 175 27.76 7.07 -8.78
C LEU A 175 28.41 8.27 -8.10
N ILE A 176 28.00 8.59 -6.87
CA ILE A 176 28.61 9.67 -6.07
C ILE A 176 30.06 9.34 -5.74
N ALA A 177 30.36 8.09 -5.37
CA ALA A 177 31.73 7.64 -5.09
C ALA A 177 32.61 7.67 -6.35
N LYS A 178 32.04 7.37 -7.53
CA LYS A 178 32.75 7.44 -8.81
C LYS A 178 33.00 8.89 -9.25
N ALA A 179 32.03 9.79 -9.04
CA ALA A 179 32.19 11.22 -9.35
C ALA A 179 33.28 11.88 -8.49
N LYS A 180 33.39 11.52 -7.20
CA LYS A 180 34.46 12.01 -6.32
C LYS A 180 35.87 11.57 -6.75
N ARG A 181 36.04 10.38 -7.34
CA ARG A 181 37.34 9.87 -7.84
C ARG A 181 37.81 10.51 -9.16
N ILE A 182 36.96 11.27 -9.83
CA ILE A 182 37.30 11.97 -11.09
C ILE A 182 37.79 13.40 -10.79
N HIS A 183 37.54 13.90 -9.56
CA HIS A 183 37.92 15.24 -9.13
C HIS A 183 39.14 15.29 -8.17
N ASP A 184 39.66 14.13 -7.76
CA ASP A 184 40.94 13.93 -7.07
C ASP A 184 42.00 13.46 -8.04
#